data_8d52b8573086aaa6e9d26e73e71547fb
#
_entry.id   8d52b8573086aaa6e9d26e73e71547fb
#
_cell.length_a   1.000
_cell.length_b   1.000
_cell.length_c   1.000
_cell.angle_alpha   90.00
_cell.angle_beta   90.00
_cell.angle_gamma   90.00
#
_symmetry.space_group_name_H-M   'P 1'
#
loop_
_entity.id
_entity.type
_entity.pdbx_description
1 polymer ?
#
loop_
_entity_poly.entity_id
_entity_poly.type
_entity_poly.pdbx_seq_one_letter_code
_entity_poly.pdbx_strand_id
1 'polypeptide(L)'
;MSNIIDFEDEKINRDLIDSLTKIEPYLPTQEEIEKDLQEIKDKYDFHYTVNDPSYLTKVHKVLNQTFSELVEVFKSFDSNSEFSRKQYLKKLKAFDTSRILLDEYISSRYEIADDPIPELDKCLEIVNDNYVERTESELKADIERYIPMVDKMYDIVFDMLQNNDSRCSSLDMYMIMMSGLCFHPFNAYRTA
;
A
#
# COMPACT_ATOMS: atom_id res chain seq x y z
N MET A 1 -44.37 11.39 18.61
CA MET A 1 -43.13 10.81 19.13
C MET A 1 -41.99 11.65 18.55
N SER A 2 -41.37 12.45 19.40
CA SER A 2 -40.33 13.42 19.02
C SER A 2 -39.00 12.66 18.92
N ASN A 3 -38.37 12.69 17.75
CA ASN A 3 -36.99 12.24 17.60
C ASN A 3 -36.09 13.23 18.31
N ILE A 4 -35.68 12.89 19.51
CA ILE A 4 -34.55 13.55 20.17
C ILE A 4 -33.30 12.97 19.47
N ILE A 5 -32.82 13.70 18.46
CA ILE A 5 -31.47 13.48 17.92
C ILE A 5 -30.54 13.98 19.01
N ASP A 6 -29.69 13.09 19.50
CA ASP A 6 -28.79 13.37 20.62
C ASP A 6 -27.73 14.37 20.14
N PHE A 7 -27.78 15.60 20.63
CA PHE A 7 -26.88 16.69 20.26
C PHE A 7 -25.41 16.42 20.61
N GLU A 8 -25.16 15.44 21.50
CA GLU A 8 -23.79 15.01 21.84
C GLU A 8 -23.18 14.17 20.71
N ASP A 9 -23.95 13.31 20.05
CA ASP A 9 -23.48 12.49 18.92
C ASP A 9 -23.17 13.37 17.68
N GLU A 10 -23.92 14.43 17.43
CA GLU A 10 -23.62 15.38 16.35
C GLU A 10 -22.34 16.20 16.64
N LYS A 11 -22.07 16.52 17.89
CA LYS A 11 -20.86 17.25 18.28
C LYS A 11 -19.63 16.37 18.15
N ILE A 12 -19.69 15.11 18.61
CA ILE A 12 -18.60 14.14 18.45
C ILE A 12 -18.30 13.90 16.96
N ASN A 13 -19.30 13.74 16.13
CA ASN A 13 -19.11 13.59 14.69
C ASN A 13 -18.50 14.84 14.03
N ARG A 14 -18.87 16.07 14.44
CA ARG A 14 -18.25 17.29 13.92
C ARG A 14 -16.80 17.43 14.36
N ASP A 15 -16.51 17.19 15.64
CA ASP A 15 -15.15 17.24 16.17
C ASP A 15 -14.24 16.19 15.52
N LEU A 16 -14.78 15.01 15.19
CA LEU A 16 -14.08 13.96 14.44
C LEU A 16 -13.83 14.38 12.98
N ILE A 17 -14.84 14.91 12.29
CA ILE A 17 -14.72 15.41 10.92
C ILE A 17 -13.73 16.59 10.86
N ASP A 18 -13.79 17.52 11.81
CA ASP A 18 -12.87 18.64 11.92
C ASP A 18 -11.44 18.20 12.25
N SER A 19 -11.26 17.12 13.01
CA SER A 19 -9.94 16.55 13.26
C SER A 19 -9.39 15.81 12.04
N LEU A 20 -10.23 15.10 11.31
CA LEU A 20 -9.86 14.40 10.07
C LEU A 20 -9.57 15.38 8.91
N THR A 21 -10.27 16.52 8.87
CA THR A 21 -10.01 17.57 7.86
C THR A 21 -8.77 18.42 8.18
N LYS A 22 -8.29 18.42 9.43
CA LYS A 22 -7.03 19.10 9.83
C LYS A 22 -5.76 18.26 9.58
N ILE A 23 -5.90 16.98 9.34
CA ILE A 23 -4.81 16.14 8.84
C ILE A 23 -4.83 16.29 7.32
N GLU A 24 -4.22 17.37 6.80
CA GLU A 24 -3.87 17.38 5.38
C GLU A 24 -3.03 16.13 5.14
N PRO A 25 -3.48 15.21 4.27
CA PRO A 25 -2.67 14.05 3.95
C PRO A 25 -1.37 14.59 3.39
N TYR A 26 -0.24 14.28 4.04
CA TYR A 26 1.07 14.62 3.51
C TYR A 26 1.21 13.94 2.16
N LEU A 27 1.04 14.70 1.10
CA LEU A 27 1.33 14.25 -0.26
C LEU A 27 2.78 14.62 -0.55
N PRO A 28 3.66 13.63 -0.72
CA PRO A 28 5.05 13.90 -1.03
C PRO A 28 5.16 14.71 -2.33
N THR A 29 6.07 15.65 -2.37
CA THR A 29 6.36 16.41 -3.59
C THR A 29 7.03 15.48 -4.63
N GLN A 30 6.97 15.88 -5.90
CA GLN A 30 7.63 15.14 -6.97
C GLN A 30 9.15 14.99 -6.70
N GLU A 31 9.80 16.00 -6.15
CA GLU A 31 11.23 15.97 -5.81
C GLU A 31 11.53 14.96 -4.69
N GLU A 32 10.65 14.85 -3.70
CA GLU A 32 10.77 13.86 -2.63
C GLU A 32 10.58 12.44 -3.14
N ILE A 33 9.61 12.23 -4.05
CA ILE A 33 9.39 10.93 -4.70
C ILE A 33 10.62 10.51 -5.51
N GLU A 34 11.16 11.41 -6.33
CA GLU A 34 12.36 11.15 -7.14
C GLU A 34 13.57 10.83 -6.29
N LYS A 35 13.77 11.57 -5.19
CA LYS A 35 14.84 11.29 -4.23
C LYS A 35 14.70 9.92 -3.58
N ASP A 36 13.50 9.58 -3.10
CA ASP A 36 13.23 8.30 -2.45
C ASP A 36 13.41 7.14 -3.44
N LEU A 37 12.97 7.34 -4.68
CA LEU A 37 13.16 6.36 -5.75
C LEU A 37 14.64 6.15 -6.07
N GLN A 38 15.44 7.21 -6.08
CA GLN A 38 16.88 7.10 -6.28
C GLN A 38 17.55 6.35 -5.12
N GLU A 39 17.14 6.60 -3.86
CA GLU A 39 17.64 5.86 -2.70
C GLU A 39 17.35 4.36 -2.79
N ILE A 40 16.16 3.98 -3.30
CA ILE A 40 15.79 2.58 -3.55
C ILE A 40 16.65 1.99 -4.66
N LYS A 41 16.80 2.71 -5.79
CA LYS A 41 17.62 2.28 -6.93
C LYS A 41 19.07 2.03 -6.50
N ASP A 42 19.66 2.93 -5.75
CA ASP A 42 21.03 2.81 -5.25
C ASP A 42 21.17 1.65 -4.26
N LYS A 43 20.25 1.52 -3.31
CA LYS A 43 20.28 0.47 -2.27
C LYS A 43 20.22 -0.94 -2.86
N TYR A 44 19.44 -1.14 -3.92
CA TYR A 44 19.22 -2.44 -4.52
C TYR A 44 19.95 -2.66 -5.85
N ASP A 45 20.91 -1.77 -6.18
CA ASP A 45 21.68 -1.81 -7.43
C ASP A 45 20.78 -1.91 -8.67
N PHE A 46 19.72 -1.06 -8.69
CA PHE A 46 18.71 -1.06 -9.72
C PHE A 46 19.02 0.00 -10.79
N HIS A 47 19.74 -0.42 -11.86
CA HIS A 47 20.16 0.44 -12.97
C HIS A 47 19.49 0.05 -14.29
N TYR A 48 18.20 -0.28 -14.24
CA TYR A 48 17.42 -0.76 -15.38
C TYR A 48 16.42 0.31 -15.81
N THR A 49 16.18 0.38 -17.12
CA THR A 49 15.10 1.16 -17.71
C THR A 49 13.92 0.25 -18.04
N VAL A 50 12.72 0.80 -18.16
CA VAL A 50 11.48 0.03 -18.44
C VAL A 50 11.56 -0.79 -19.75
N ASN A 51 12.50 -0.45 -20.66
CA ASN A 51 12.71 -1.16 -21.91
C ASN A 51 13.68 -2.35 -21.79
N ASP A 52 14.38 -2.48 -20.67
CA ASP A 52 15.31 -3.60 -20.47
C ASP A 52 14.54 -4.92 -20.29
N PRO A 53 14.92 -6.00 -20.99
CA PRO A 53 14.23 -7.28 -20.88
C PRO A 53 14.19 -7.87 -19.47
N SER A 54 15.15 -7.49 -18.62
CA SER A 54 15.24 -7.94 -17.24
C SER A 54 14.56 -6.99 -16.22
N TYR A 55 14.00 -5.86 -16.67
CA TYR A 55 13.41 -4.86 -15.78
C TYR A 55 12.38 -5.46 -14.84
N LEU A 56 11.36 -6.13 -15.38
CA LEU A 56 10.28 -6.72 -14.59
C LEU A 56 10.79 -7.73 -13.55
N THR A 57 11.75 -8.59 -13.92
CA THR A 57 12.36 -9.55 -12.98
C THR A 57 13.12 -8.83 -11.85
N LYS A 58 13.76 -7.71 -12.15
CA LYS A 58 14.47 -6.91 -11.15
C LYS A 58 13.51 -6.15 -10.24
N VAL A 59 12.42 -5.59 -10.78
CA VAL A 59 11.34 -4.98 -10.00
C VAL A 59 10.75 -6.00 -9.02
N HIS A 60 10.43 -7.21 -9.49
CA HIS A 60 9.92 -8.28 -8.64
C HIS A 60 10.86 -8.57 -7.46
N LYS A 61 12.16 -8.67 -7.74
CA LYS A 61 13.15 -8.90 -6.68
C LYS A 61 13.19 -7.77 -5.66
N VAL A 62 13.18 -6.50 -6.10
CA VAL A 62 13.21 -5.33 -5.21
C VAL A 62 11.94 -5.27 -4.36
N LEU A 63 10.76 -5.48 -4.96
CA LEU A 63 9.48 -5.49 -4.27
C LEU A 63 9.43 -6.58 -3.19
N ASN A 64 9.77 -7.81 -3.52
CA ASN A 64 9.79 -8.91 -2.56
C ASN A 64 10.76 -8.65 -1.40
N GLN A 65 11.91 -8.04 -1.69
CA GLN A 65 12.89 -7.73 -0.66
C GLN A 65 12.41 -6.60 0.27
N THR A 66 11.86 -5.51 -0.27
CA THR A 66 11.33 -4.41 0.54
C THR A 66 10.11 -4.84 1.34
N PHE A 67 9.23 -5.68 0.77
CA PHE A 67 8.09 -6.27 1.48
C PHE A 67 8.56 -7.19 2.63
N SER A 68 9.49 -8.07 2.38
CA SER A 68 10.06 -8.94 3.44
C SER A 68 10.69 -8.13 4.57
N GLU A 69 11.43 -7.06 4.25
CA GLU A 69 12.00 -6.17 5.26
C GLU A 69 10.93 -5.44 6.08
N LEU A 70 9.80 -5.06 5.45
CA LEU A 70 8.65 -4.46 6.14
C LEU A 70 8.00 -5.46 7.10
N VAL A 71 7.75 -6.69 6.64
CA VAL A 71 7.15 -7.77 7.43
C VAL A 71 8.01 -8.11 8.65
N GLU A 72 9.33 -8.17 8.50
CA GLU A 72 10.26 -8.45 9.61
C GLU A 72 10.22 -7.37 10.69
N VAL A 73 10.21 -6.09 10.28
CA VAL A 73 10.09 -4.98 11.24
C VAL A 73 8.71 -5.00 11.91
N PHE A 74 7.66 -5.35 11.15
CA PHE A 74 6.30 -5.43 11.68
C PHE A 74 6.15 -6.51 12.78
N LYS A 75 6.77 -7.68 12.63
CA LYS A 75 6.74 -8.74 13.65
C LYS A 75 7.25 -8.29 15.01
N SER A 76 8.20 -7.36 15.05
CA SER A 76 8.78 -6.79 16.27
C SER A 76 8.25 -5.39 16.60
N PHE A 77 7.17 -4.96 15.96
CA PHE A 77 6.65 -3.61 16.12
C PHE A 77 6.07 -3.39 17.52
N ASP A 78 6.48 -2.26 18.13
CA ASP A 78 5.97 -1.74 19.40
C ASP A 78 5.56 -0.28 19.21
N SER A 79 4.25 -0.01 19.29
CA SER A 79 3.68 1.33 19.11
C SER A 79 4.13 2.33 20.17
N ASN A 80 4.55 1.87 21.36
CA ASN A 80 5.04 2.72 22.44
C ASN A 80 6.51 3.13 22.26
N SER A 81 7.23 2.45 21.35
CA SER A 81 8.65 2.73 21.08
C SER A 81 8.81 3.67 19.89
N GLU A 82 9.32 4.89 20.12
CA GLU A 82 9.63 5.83 19.04
C GLU A 82 10.62 5.23 18.02
N PHE A 83 11.58 4.46 18.50
CA PHE A 83 12.54 3.78 17.62
C PHE A 83 11.83 2.76 16.72
N SER A 84 10.93 1.95 17.28
CA SER A 84 10.15 0.95 16.53
C SER A 84 9.27 1.63 15.47
N ARG A 85 8.57 2.72 15.82
CA ARG A 85 7.76 3.51 14.87
C ARG A 85 8.60 4.05 13.72
N LYS A 86 9.78 4.65 14.01
CA LYS A 86 10.68 5.17 12.97
C LYS A 86 11.17 4.08 12.02
N GLN A 87 11.54 2.91 12.55
CA GLN A 87 11.99 1.78 11.74
C GLN A 87 10.85 1.27 10.83
N TYR A 88 9.66 1.11 11.39
CA TYR A 88 8.49 0.69 10.64
C TYR A 88 8.16 1.67 9.50
N LEU A 89 8.05 2.96 9.77
CA LEU A 89 7.77 4.00 8.77
C LEU A 89 8.83 4.03 7.67
N LYS A 90 10.10 3.85 8.02
CA LYS A 90 11.19 3.78 7.04
C LYS A 90 11.02 2.58 6.09
N LYS A 91 10.62 1.42 6.60
CA LYS A 91 10.41 0.22 5.77
C LYS A 91 9.13 0.31 4.95
N LEU A 92 8.07 0.84 5.53
CA LEU A 92 6.83 1.12 4.81
C LEU A 92 7.08 2.06 3.63
N LYS A 93 7.80 3.17 3.86
CA LYS A 93 8.19 4.11 2.81
C LYS A 93 9.01 3.44 1.71
N ALA A 94 9.99 2.60 2.09
CA ALA A 94 10.81 1.89 1.10
C ALA A 94 9.98 0.94 0.23
N PHE A 95 9.01 0.26 0.81
CA PHE A 95 8.11 -0.61 0.07
C PHE A 95 7.18 0.18 -0.86
N ASP A 96 6.54 1.25 -0.35
CA ASP A 96 5.69 2.13 -1.16
C ASP A 96 6.47 2.71 -2.35
N THR A 97 7.71 3.18 -2.12
CA THR A 97 8.57 3.73 -3.18
C THR A 97 8.95 2.66 -4.20
N SER A 98 9.22 1.42 -3.77
CA SER A 98 9.58 0.34 -4.69
C SER A 98 8.44 -0.06 -5.64
N ARG A 99 7.18 0.18 -5.23
CA ARG A 99 6.01 -0.04 -6.08
C ARG A 99 5.97 0.89 -7.30
N ILE A 100 6.52 2.10 -7.18
CA ILE A 100 6.60 3.05 -8.30
C ILE A 100 7.33 2.42 -9.50
N LEU A 101 8.33 1.57 -9.26
CA LEU A 101 9.01 0.85 -10.33
C LEU A 101 8.07 -0.08 -11.11
N LEU A 102 7.10 -0.69 -10.43
CA LEU A 102 6.10 -1.54 -11.08
C LEU A 102 5.08 -0.69 -11.83
N ASP A 103 4.63 0.42 -11.23
CA ASP A 103 3.71 1.37 -11.84
C ASP A 103 4.33 2.00 -13.11
N GLU A 104 5.62 2.36 -13.08
CA GLU A 104 6.38 2.82 -14.27
C GLU A 104 6.36 1.78 -15.39
N TYR A 105 6.51 0.50 -15.07
CA TYR A 105 6.47 -0.58 -16.06
C TYR A 105 5.08 -0.75 -16.68
N ILE A 106 4.04 -0.80 -15.85
CA ILE A 106 2.65 -0.98 -16.31
C ILE A 106 2.25 0.19 -17.20
N SER A 107 2.37 1.42 -16.72
CA SER A 107 1.96 2.64 -17.42
C SER A 107 2.76 2.89 -18.71
N SER A 108 4.00 2.38 -18.81
CA SER A 108 4.79 2.49 -20.02
C SER A 108 4.37 1.53 -21.15
N ARG A 109 3.59 0.49 -20.85
CA ARG A 109 3.28 -0.61 -21.78
C ARG A 109 1.80 -0.80 -22.06
N TYR A 110 0.94 -0.39 -21.17
CA TYR A 110 -0.49 -0.67 -21.25
C TYR A 110 -1.27 0.64 -21.16
N GLU A 111 -2.29 0.78 -22.01
CA GLU A 111 -3.29 1.83 -21.87
C GLU A 111 -4.24 1.44 -20.72
N ILE A 112 -4.72 2.44 -19.98
CA ILE A 112 -5.60 2.21 -18.84
C ILE A 112 -6.95 1.66 -19.34
N ALA A 113 -7.37 0.54 -18.80
CA ALA A 113 -8.68 -0.04 -18.96
C ALA A 113 -9.34 -0.31 -17.61
N ASP A 114 -10.63 -0.62 -17.62
CA ASP A 114 -11.44 -0.83 -16.42
C ASP A 114 -12.14 -2.22 -16.48
N ASP A 115 -11.42 -3.22 -16.94
CA ASP A 115 -11.93 -4.57 -17.00
C ASP A 115 -11.67 -5.31 -15.67
N PRO A 116 -12.63 -6.06 -15.12
CA PRO A 116 -12.47 -6.77 -13.87
C PRO A 116 -11.43 -7.90 -13.98
N ILE A 117 -10.61 -8.04 -12.92
CA ILE A 117 -9.68 -9.16 -12.75
C ILE A 117 -10.17 -9.98 -11.54
N PRO A 118 -11.01 -11.01 -11.75
CA PRO A 118 -11.69 -11.72 -10.67
C PRO A 118 -10.75 -12.32 -9.61
N GLU A 119 -9.51 -12.64 -9.99
CA GLU A 119 -8.50 -13.16 -9.07
C GLU A 119 -8.04 -12.09 -8.08
N LEU A 120 -7.89 -10.83 -8.52
CA LEU A 120 -7.54 -9.69 -7.68
C LEU A 120 -8.75 -9.19 -6.88
N ASP A 121 -9.95 -9.17 -7.50
CA ASP A 121 -11.20 -8.80 -6.81
C ASP A 121 -11.41 -9.65 -5.56
N LYS A 122 -11.22 -10.96 -5.65
CA LYS A 122 -11.31 -11.87 -4.48
C LYS A 122 -10.31 -11.55 -3.38
N CYS A 123 -9.14 -11.07 -3.73
CA CYS A 123 -8.15 -10.66 -2.75
C CYS A 123 -8.57 -9.33 -2.07
N LEU A 124 -9.12 -8.39 -2.84
CA LEU A 124 -9.58 -7.10 -2.33
C LEU A 124 -10.83 -7.25 -1.44
N GLU A 125 -11.74 -8.18 -1.74
CA GLU A 125 -12.90 -8.45 -0.89
C GLU A 125 -12.51 -8.82 0.55
N ILE A 126 -11.43 -9.58 0.72
CA ILE A 126 -10.92 -9.99 2.04
C ILE A 126 -10.32 -8.81 2.81
N VAL A 127 -9.74 -7.84 2.09
CA VAL A 127 -9.12 -6.65 2.69
C VAL A 127 -10.16 -5.58 3.03
N ASN A 128 -11.32 -5.59 2.36
CA ASN A 128 -12.35 -4.56 2.46
C ASN A 128 -13.29 -4.72 3.68
N ASP A 129 -12.92 -5.54 4.66
CA ASP A 129 -13.71 -5.78 5.86
C ASP A 129 -13.69 -4.56 6.79
N ASN A 130 -14.80 -3.85 6.81
CA ASN A 130 -15.29 -2.81 7.70
C ASN A 130 -14.26 -2.12 8.62
N TYR A 131 -14.01 -0.84 8.33
CA TYR A 131 -13.32 0.09 9.23
C TYR A 131 -14.15 0.34 10.49
N VAL A 132 -13.82 -0.39 11.54
CA VAL A 132 -14.25 -0.11 12.92
C VAL A 132 -13.00 0.31 13.67
N GLU A 133 -13.12 1.24 14.62
CA GLU A 133 -12.02 1.52 15.56
C GLU A 133 -11.49 0.21 16.15
N ARG A 134 -10.19 -0.06 15.92
CA ARG A 134 -9.56 -1.32 16.34
C ARG A 134 -8.45 -1.04 17.33
N THR A 135 -8.32 -1.91 18.30
CA THR A 135 -7.18 -1.94 19.20
C THR A 135 -5.89 -2.31 18.44
N GLU A 136 -4.72 -1.96 18.98
CA GLU A 136 -3.45 -2.36 18.40
C GLU A 136 -3.33 -3.86 18.16
N SER A 137 -3.85 -4.68 19.07
CA SER A 137 -3.83 -6.14 18.93
C SER A 137 -4.68 -6.63 17.74
N GLU A 138 -5.85 -6.02 17.54
CA GLU A 138 -6.72 -6.34 16.40
C GLU A 138 -6.09 -5.89 15.08
N LEU A 139 -5.46 -4.71 15.04
CA LEU A 139 -4.72 -4.23 13.88
C LEU A 139 -3.57 -5.18 13.52
N LYS A 140 -2.80 -5.64 14.51
CA LYS A 140 -1.73 -6.62 14.27
C LYS A 140 -2.25 -7.92 13.69
N ALA A 141 -3.35 -8.47 14.25
CA ALA A 141 -3.98 -9.68 13.74
C ALA A 141 -4.48 -9.52 12.30
N ASP A 142 -5.04 -8.35 11.96
CA ASP A 142 -5.48 -8.06 10.61
C ASP A 142 -4.31 -7.96 9.62
N ILE A 143 -3.24 -7.28 9.99
CA ILE A 143 -2.06 -7.16 9.13
C ILE A 143 -1.43 -8.54 8.90
N GLU A 144 -1.34 -9.40 9.92
CA GLU A 144 -0.87 -10.78 9.77
C GLU A 144 -1.75 -11.58 8.79
N ARG A 145 -3.05 -11.33 8.77
CA ARG A 145 -3.99 -11.92 7.81
C ARG A 145 -3.80 -11.36 6.40
N TYR A 146 -3.46 -10.07 6.27
CA TYR A 146 -3.30 -9.40 4.97
C TYR A 146 -1.95 -9.68 4.30
N ILE A 147 -0.89 -9.95 5.07
CA ILE A 147 0.43 -10.23 4.50
C ILE A 147 0.40 -11.32 3.42
N PRO A 148 -0.18 -12.52 3.66
CA PRO A 148 -0.26 -13.56 2.62
C PRO A 148 -1.12 -13.15 1.44
N MET A 149 -2.09 -12.24 1.66
CA MET A 149 -2.97 -11.75 0.61
C MET A 149 -2.25 -10.78 -0.31
N VAL A 150 -1.49 -9.84 0.26
CA VAL A 150 -0.66 -8.89 -0.50
C VAL A 150 0.38 -9.64 -1.33
N ASP A 151 1.02 -10.63 -0.74
CA ASP A 151 1.99 -11.50 -1.42
C ASP A 151 1.35 -12.17 -2.64
N LYS A 152 0.19 -12.80 -2.44
CA LYS A 152 -0.59 -13.44 -3.51
C LYS A 152 -1.01 -12.46 -4.61
N MET A 153 -1.39 -11.24 -4.26
CA MET A 153 -1.79 -10.21 -5.24
C MET A 153 -0.60 -9.84 -6.13
N TYR A 154 0.59 -9.66 -5.56
CA TYR A 154 1.79 -9.40 -6.34
C TYR A 154 2.17 -10.58 -7.23
N ASP A 155 2.05 -11.82 -6.74
CA ASP A 155 2.27 -13.01 -7.54
C ASP A 155 1.36 -13.03 -8.78
N ILE A 156 0.05 -12.74 -8.61
CA ILE A 156 -0.90 -12.64 -9.72
C ILE A 156 -0.49 -11.54 -10.71
N VAL A 157 -0.15 -10.35 -10.22
CA VAL A 157 0.25 -9.21 -11.07
C VAL A 157 1.49 -9.57 -11.88
N PHE A 158 2.53 -10.14 -11.26
CA PHE A 158 3.75 -10.53 -11.95
C PHE A 158 3.53 -11.67 -12.95
N ASP A 159 2.69 -12.66 -12.63
CA ASP A 159 2.34 -13.74 -13.55
C ASP A 159 1.62 -13.19 -14.79
N MET A 160 0.66 -12.30 -14.61
CA MET A 160 -0.03 -11.64 -15.73
C MET A 160 0.93 -10.85 -16.61
N LEU A 161 1.82 -10.04 -16.01
CA LEU A 161 2.79 -9.23 -16.76
C LEU A 161 3.81 -10.08 -17.51
N GLN A 162 4.29 -11.19 -16.92
CA GLN A 162 5.21 -12.12 -17.55
C GLN A 162 4.59 -12.86 -18.75
N ASN A 163 3.29 -13.19 -18.63
CA ASN A 163 2.55 -13.89 -19.66
C ASN A 163 1.92 -12.94 -20.70
N ASN A 164 2.10 -11.62 -20.58
CA ASN A 164 1.44 -10.61 -21.40
C ASN A 164 -0.08 -10.83 -21.50
N ASP A 165 -0.71 -11.09 -20.34
CA ASP A 165 -2.16 -11.27 -20.25
C ASP A 165 -2.89 -10.04 -20.81
N SER A 166 -3.93 -10.24 -21.59
CA SER A 166 -4.69 -9.14 -22.22
C SER A 166 -5.34 -8.19 -21.21
N ARG A 167 -5.52 -8.63 -19.96
CA ARG A 167 -6.07 -7.84 -18.85
C ARG A 167 -5.04 -6.95 -18.15
N CYS A 168 -3.76 -6.98 -18.57
CA CYS A 168 -2.73 -6.12 -17.97
C CYS A 168 -3.05 -4.62 -18.07
N SER A 169 -3.87 -4.20 -19.03
CA SER A 169 -4.38 -2.83 -19.14
C SER A 169 -5.21 -2.36 -17.94
N SER A 170 -5.78 -3.28 -17.18
CA SER A 170 -6.56 -2.98 -15.97
C SER A 170 -5.74 -2.99 -14.68
N LEU A 171 -4.47 -3.38 -14.73
CA LEU A 171 -3.60 -3.49 -13.54
C LEU A 171 -3.35 -2.15 -12.87
N ASP A 172 -3.30 -1.05 -13.63
CA ASP A 172 -3.06 0.30 -13.06
C ASP A 172 -4.11 0.65 -12.01
N MET A 173 -5.39 0.40 -12.29
CA MET A 173 -6.47 0.60 -11.32
C MET A 173 -6.30 -0.29 -10.08
N TYR A 174 -5.96 -1.58 -10.27
CA TYR A 174 -5.74 -2.48 -9.13
C TYR A 174 -4.54 -2.06 -8.29
N MET A 175 -3.47 -1.55 -8.90
CA MET A 175 -2.31 -1.03 -8.16
C MET A 175 -2.69 0.16 -7.28
N ILE A 176 -3.53 1.08 -7.78
CA ILE A 176 -4.09 2.20 -6.99
C ILE A 176 -4.95 1.66 -5.84
N MET A 177 -5.87 0.73 -6.10
CA MET A 177 -6.72 0.12 -5.09
C MET A 177 -5.92 -0.64 -4.04
N MET A 178 -4.92 -1.43 -4.45
CA MET A 178 -4.00 -2.14 -3.56
C MET A 178 -3.26 -1.18 -2.64
N SER A 179 -2.81 -0.02 -3.14
CA SER A 179 -2.13 0.97 -2.31
C SER A 179 -3.05 1.59 -1.26
N GLY A 180 -4.30 1.87 -1.63
CA GLY A 180 -5.28 2.46 -0.72
C GLY A 180 -5.79 1.49 0.33
N LEU A 181 -6.14 0.29 -0.07
CA LEU A 181 -6.85 -0.69 0.77
C LEU A 181 -5.91 -1.63 1.53
N CYS A 182 -4.90 -2.19 0.87
CA CYS A 182 -3.99 -3.14 1.50
C CYS A 182 -3.06 -2.48 2.52
N PHE A 183 -2.73 -1.20 2.32
CA PHE A 183 -1.80 -0.48 3.21
C PHE A 183 -2.48 0.39 4.25
N HIS A 184 -3.79 0.52 4.23
CA HIS A 184 -4.49 1.32 5.23
C HIS A 184 -4.26 0.84 6.66
N PRO A 185 -4.26 -0.46 6.99
CA PRO A 185 -3.86 -0.92 8.32
C PRO A 185 -2.43 -0.51 8.68
N PHE A 186 -1.50 -0.58 7.71
CA PHE A 186 -0.12 -0.12 7.91
C PHE A 186 -0.05 1.40 8.07
N ASN A 187 -0.93 2.16 7.43
CA ASN A 187 -0.99 3.62 7.56
C ASN A 187 -1.56 4.08 8.90
N ALA A 188 -2.37 3.29 9.59
CA ALA A 188 -2.90 3.62 10.92
C ALA A 188 -1.79 3.94 11.94
N TYR A 189 -0.59 3.44 11.74
CA TYR A 189 0.58 3.73 12.57
C TYR A 189 1.39 4.97 12.10
N ARG A 190 1.02 5.61 10.99
CA ARG A 190 1.68 6.86 10.54
C ARG A 190 1.34 8.06 11.41
N THR A 191 0.18 8.06 12.05
CA THR A 191 -0.38 9.20 12.81
C THR A 191 -0.20 9.07 14.32
N ALA A 192 0.33 7.97 14.79
CA ALA A 192 0.66 7.73 16.20
C ALA A 192 2.14 8.01 16.46
#